data_54f5056d585a2aac3c7ad8d86af16221
#
_entry.id   54f5056d585a2aac3c7ad8d86af16221
#
_cell.length_a   1.000
_cell.length_b   1.000
_cell.length_c   1.000
_cell.angle_alpha   90.00
_cell.angle_beta   90.00
_cell.angle_gamma   90.00
#
_symmetry.space_group_name_H-M   'P 1'
#
loop_
_entity.id
_entity.type
_entity.pdbx_description
1 polymer ?
#
loop_
_entity_poly.entity_id
_entity_poly.type
_entity_poly.pdbx_seq_one_letter_code
_entity_poly.pdbx_strand_id
1 'polypeptide(L)'
;MGIYRMYTGSDNETHIEELPLSAHPELGELQTVKGLQIQQNQGGRFMDFHQAPNKRWLITLSGELEIGLGDGTVRKFGPGDVRLIEDVTGHGHTTRYVTDHVSALMLLPD
;
A
#
# COMPACT_ATOMS: atom_id res chain seq x y z
N MET A 1 2.69 8.70 -10.87
CA MET A 1 3.62 7.85 -10.12
C MET A 1 4.04 8.56 -8.85
N GLY A 2 3.95 7.89 -7.70
CA GLY A 2 4.34 8.45 -6.42
C GLY A 2 4.72 7.38 -5.43
N ILE A 3 5.27 7.81 -4.29
CA ILE A 3 5.64 6.95 -3.17
C ILE A 3 4.82 7.41 -1.97
N TYR A 4 4.13 6.46 -1.33
CA TYR A 4 3.17 6.75 -0.27
C TYR A 4 3.38 5.84 0.92
N ARG A 5 3.03 6.34 2.09
CA ARG A 5 3.00 5.56 3.32
C ARG A 5 1.57 5.41 3.81
N MET A 6 1.16 4.19 4.10
CA MET A 6 -0.12 3.88 4.74
C MET A 6 0.19 3.47 6.18
N TYR A 7 -0.37 4.17 7.15
CA TYR A 7 -0.05 3.93 8.57
C TYR A 7 -1.28 4.14 9.44
N THR A 8 -1.27 3.53 10.60
CA THR A 8 -2.34 3.69 11.59
C THR A 8 -2.05 4.93 12.44
N GLY A 9 -2.96 5.89 12.44
CA GLY A 9 -2.86 7.10 13.23
C GLY A 9 -3.31 6.89 14.68
N SER A 10 -3.17 7.93 15.49
CA SER A 10 -3.62 7.93 16.90
C SER A 10 -5.14 7.78 17.03
N ASP A 11 -5.89 8.06 15.97
CA ASP A 11 -7.34 7.86 15.88
C ASP A 11 -7.73 6.42 15.57
N ASN A 12 -6.77 5.50 15.48
CA ASN A 12 -6.96 4.09 15.14
C ASN A 12 -7.43 3.87 13.70
N GLU A 13 -7.26 4.86 12.84
CA GLU A 13 -7.62 4.82 11.42
C GLU A 13 -6.37 4.82 10.54
N THR A 14 -6.48 4.22 9.34
CA THR A 14 -5.41 4.29 8.36
C THR A 14 -5.38 5.65 7.69
N HIS A 15 -4.17 6.21 7.59
CA HIS A 15 -3.88 7.44 6.87
C HIS A 15 -2.89 7.16 5.75
N ILE A 16 -2.95 8.00 4.71
CA ILE A 16 -2.04 7.91 3.56
C ILE A 16 -1.32 9.25 3.44
N GLU A 17 0.02 9.20 3.44
CA GLU A 17 0.84 10.37 3.19
C GLU A 17 1.80 10.12 2.04
N GLU A 18 2.10 11.15 1.27
CA GLU A 18 3.10 11.08 0.23
C GLU A 18 4.49 11.19 0.85
N LEU A 19 5.44 10.42 0.29
CA LEU A 19 6.84 10.45 0.69
C LEU A 19 7.68 10.97 -0.47
N PRO A 20 7.77 12.31 -0.69
CA PRO A 20 8.59 12.83 -1.78
C PRO A 20 10.06 12.47 -1.56
N LEU A 21 10.74 12.01 -2.61
CA LEU A 21 12.15 11.62 -2.51
C LEU A 21 13.03 12.79 -2.05
N SER A 22 12.67 14.01 -2.40
CA SER A 22 13.39 15.20 -1.98
C SER A 22 13.38 15.41 -0.45
N ALA A 23 12.33 14.94 0.21
CA ALA A 23 12.19 15.02 1.68
C ALA A 23 12.58 13.73 2.37
N HIS A 24 12.75 12.64 1.62
CA HIS A 24 13.02 11.29 2.16
C HIS A 24 14.19 10.64 1.42
N PRO A 25 15.40 11.23 1.52
CA PRO A 25 16.58 10.68 0.82
C PRO A 25 16.97 9.28 1.30
N GLU A 26 16.56 8.90 2.51
CA GLU A 26 16.77 7.55 3.07
C GLU A 26 16.15 6.45 2.20
N LEU A 27 15.13 6.77 1.40
CA LEU A 27 14.50 5.78 0.50
C LEU A 27 15.44 5.35 -0.62
N GLY A 28 16.47 6.16 -0.92
CA GLY A 28 17.49 5.82 -1.91
C GLY A 28 18.58 4.88 -1.39
N GLU A 29 18.58 4.56 -0.09
CA GLU A 29 19.52 3.63 0.49
C GLU A 29 19.05 2.20 0.31
N LEU A 30 19.99 1.26 0.26
CA LEU A 30 19.68 -0.16 0.13
C LEU A 30 18.94 -0.64 1.38
N GLN A 31 17.80 -1.30 1.18
CA GLN A 31 16.95 -1.79 2.27
C GLN A 31 16.94 -3.32 2.27
N THR A 32 16.99 -3.90 3.45
CA THR A 32 16.81 -5.34 3.62
C THR A 32 15.33 -5.68 3.58
N VAL A 33 14.95 -6.67 2.76
CA VAL A 33 13.60 -7.21 2.72
C VAL A 33 13.64 -8.69 3.08
N LYS A 34 12.57 -9.17 3.70
CA LYS A 34 12.44 -10.56 4.13
C LYS A 34 12.14 -11.50 2.97
N GLY A 35 11.46 -11.00 1.95
CA GLY A 35 11.10 -11.78 0.77
C GLY A 35 10.38 -10.95 -0.26
N LEU A 36 10.39 -11.44 -1.50
CA LEU A 36 9.71 -10.84 -2.64
C LEU A 36 8.66 -11.79 -3.17
N GLN A 37 7.47 -11.25 -3.46
CA GLN A 37 6.38 -12.00 -4.08
C GLN A 37 5.79 -11.17 -5.20
N ILE A 38 5.52 -11.79 -6.33
CA ILE A 38 4.73 -11.19 -7.41
C ILE A 38 3.30 -11.70 -7.24
N GLN A 39 2.37 -10.77 -7.05
CA GLN A 39 0.95 -11.08 -6.83
C GLN A 39 0.11 -10.63 -8.01
N GLN A 40 -0.91 -11.42 -8.31
CA GLN A 40 -1.94 -11.06 -9.27
C GLN A 40 -3.30 -11.13 -8.58
N ASN A 41 -4.12 -10.10 -8.78
CA ASN A 41 -5.50 -10.05 -8.29
C ASN A 41 -6.42 -9.72 -9.44
N GLN A 42 -7.58 -10.35 -9.44
CA GLN A 42 -8.57 -10.22 -10.50
C GLN A 42 -9.36 -8.91 -10.31
N GLY A 43 -9.62 -8.21 -11.42
CA GLY A 43 -10.46 -7.02 -11.43
C GLY A 43 -11.86 -7.34 -10.91
N GLY A 44 -12.44 -6.38 -10.20
CA GLY A 44 -13.75 -6.51 -9.56
C GLY A 44 -13.71 -7.03 -8.14
N ARG A 45 -12.58 -7.58 -7.68
CA ARG A 45 -12.45 -8.05 -6.31
C ARG A 45 -12.50 -6.87 -5.34
N PHE A 46 -13.29 -7.04 -4.27
CA PHE A 46 -13.37 -6.06 -3.18
C PHE A 46 -13.04 -6.72 -1.86
N MET A 47 -12.18 -6.07 -1.09
CA MET A 47 -11.85 -6.47 0.27
C MET A 47 -12.31 -5.37 1.21
N ASP A 48 -13.26 -5.69 2.10
CA ASP A 48 -13.76 -4.77 3.11
C ASP A 48 -12.64 -4.43 4.11
N PHE A 49 -12.91 -3.56 5.07
CA PHE A 49 -11.90 -3.08 6.01
C PHE A 49 -11.09 -4.23 6.60
N HIS A 50 -9.78 -4.12 6.46
CA HIS A 50 -8.83 -5.11 6.94
C HIS A 50 -7.50 -4.42 7.22
N GLN A 51 -6.72 -5.00 8.13
CA GLN A 51 -5.37 -4.57 8.44
C GLN A 51 -4.41 -5.25 7.47
N ALA A 52 -3.25 -4.62 7.24
CA ALA A 52 -2.16 -5.32 6.57
C ALA A 52 -1.66 -6.45 7.49
N PRO A 53 -1.43 -7.66 6.97
CA PRO A 53 -0.98 -8.78 7.83
C PRO A 53 0.44 -8.59 8.35
N ASN A 54 1.26 -7.82 7.65
CA ASN A 54 2.62 -7.46 8.05
C ASN A 54 3.04 -6.22 7.27
N LYS A 55 4.07 -5.53 7.76
CA LYS A 55 4.62 -4.36 7.06
C LYS A 55 5.30 -4.78 5.77
N ARG A 56 5.08 -4.01 4.72
CA ARG A 56 5.55 -4.34 3.37
C ARG A 56 5.67 -3.13 2.47
N TRP A 57 6.53 -3.26 1.47
CA TRP A 57 6.48 -2.44 0.28
C TRP A 57 5.63 -3.12 -0.76
N LEU A 58 4.83 -2.35 -1.49
CA LEU A 58 4.06 -2.86 -2.63
C LEU A 58 4.20 -1.88 -3.80
N ILE A 59 4.64 -2.40 -4.94
CA ILE A 59 4.78 -1.63 -6.17
C ILE A 59 3.76 -2.16 -7.17
N THR A 60 2.86 -1.28 -7.63
CA THR A 60 1.93 -1.64 -8.69
C THR A 60 2.66 -1.68 -10.02
N LEU A 61 2.65 -2.84 -10.67
CA LEU A 61 3.28 -3.05 -11.98
C LEU A 61 2.27 -2.82 -13.11
N SER A 62 1.03 -3.30 -12.94
CA SER A 62 -0.04 -3.08 -13.91
C SER A 62 -1.39 -3.06 -13.22
N GLY A 63 -2.35 -2.41 -13.84
CA GLY A 63 -3.72 -2.30 -13.33
C GLY A 63 -3.90 -1.14 -12.36
N GLU A 64 -5.15 -0.99 -11.90
CA GLU A 64 -5.55 0.06 -10.97
C GLU A 64 -6.29 -0.52 -9.78
N LEU A 65 -6.10 0.08 -8.62
CA LEU A 65 -6.87 -0.24 -7.42
C LEU A 65 -7.25 1.02 -6.67
N GLU A 66 -8.26 0.90 -5.82
CA GLU A 66 -8.73 1.97 -4.96
C GLU A 66 -8.62 1.53 -3.51
N ILE A 67 -8.05 2.40 -2.68
CA ILE A 67 -7.94 2.22 -1.24
C ILE A 67 -8.94 3.15 -0.57
N GLY A 68 -9.86 2.57 0.21
CA GLY A 68 -10.84 3.33 0.97
C GLY A 68 -10.44 3.48 2.42
N LEU A 69 -10.63 4.66 2.97
CA LEU A 69 -10.31 5.00 4.35
C LEU A 69 -11.59 5.15 5.18
N GLY A 70 -11.44 5.11 6.50
CA GLY A 70 -12.56 5.16 7.43
C GLY A 70 -13.38 6.44 7.38
N ASP A 71 -12.82 7.55 6.88
CA ASP A 71 -13.53 8.81 6.70
C ASP A 71 -14.31 8.88 5.38
N GLY A 72 -14.29 7.81 4.59
CA GLY A 72 -14.95 7.74 3.28
C GLY A 72 -14.10 8.21 2.12
N THR A 73 -12.88 8.71 2.35
CA THR A 73 -11.98 9.06 1.26
C THR A 73 -11.53 7.81 0.51
N VAL A 74 -11.35 7.95 -0.81
CA VAL A 74 -10.85 6.90 -1.67
C VAL A 74 -9.65 7.42 -2.44
N ARG A 75 -8.55 6.66 -2.40
CA ARG A 75 -7.32 6.97 -3.13
C ARG A 75 -7.09 5.91 -4.20
N LYS A 76 -6.79 6.38 -5.40
CA LYS A 76 -6.54 5.51 -6.55
C LYS A 76 -5.04 5.37 -6.77
N PHE A 77 -4.60 4.13 -7.02
CA PHE A 77 -3.20 3.83 -7.32
C PHE A 77 -3.12 3.05 -8.63
N GLY A 78 -2.06 3.29 -9.38
CA GLY A 78 -1.84 2.69 -10.67
C GLY A 78 -0.37 2.32 -10.90
N PRO A 79 -0.01 1.96 -12.15
CA PRO A 79 1.35 1.50 -12.45
C PRO A 79 2.42 2.51 -12.04
N GLY A 80 3.47 2.01 -11.37
CA GLY A 80 4.56 2.81 -10.87
C GLY A 80 4.33 3.41 -9.49
N ASP A 81 3.13 3.33 -8.93
CA ASP A 81 2.88 3.79 -7.57
C ASP A 81 3.47 2.80 -6.56
N VAL A 82 4.17 3.34 -5.57
CA VAL A 82 4.85 2.58 -4.53
C VAL A 82 4.19 2.89 -3.19
N ARG A 83 3.83 1.86 -2.44
CA ARG A 83 3.23 2.01 -1.12
C ARG A 83 4.04 1.30 -0.06
N LEU A 84 4.39 2.04 0.99
CA LEU A 84 4.88 1.48 2.23
C LEU A 84 3.65 1.21 3.11
N ILE A 85 3.28 -0.03 3.26
CA ILE A 85 2.05 -0.43 3.95
C ILE A 85 2.41 -0.85 5.37
N GLU A 86 2.03 -0.03 6.35
CA GLU A 86 2.37 -0.22 7.77
C GLU A 86 1.14 -0.24 8.69
N ASP A 87 -0.07 -0.22 8.14
CA ASP A 87 -1.31 -0.24 8.92
C ASP A 87 -1.68 -1.66 9.37
N VAL A 88 -0.82 -2.23 10.21
CA VAL A 88 -0.97 -3.58 10.75
C VAL A 88 -1.86 -3.62 11.99
N THR A 89 -2.40 -2.48 12.40
CA THR A 89 -3.31 -2.33 13.56
C THR A 89 -4.51 -1.48 13.14
N GLY A 90 -5.47 -1.35 14.04
CA GLY A 90 -6.61 -0.44 13.88
C GLY A 90 -7.66 -0.92 12.90
N HIS A 91 -8.44 0.02 12.39
CA HIS A 91 -9.56 -0.25 11.50
C HIS A 91 -9.10 -0.78 10.13
N GLY A 92 -7.94 -0.34 9.66
CA GLY A 92 -7.42 -0.73 8.36
C GLY A 92 -8.03 0.07 7.23
N HIS A 93 -8.07 -0.56 6.06
CA HIS A 93 -8.52 0.07 4.82
C HIS A 93 -9.30 -0.93 3.97
N THR A 94 -10.03 -0.42 2.97
CA THR A 94 -10.65 -1.27 1.95
C THR A 94 -9.78 -1.29 0.70
N THR A 95 -9.87 -2.37 -0.07
CA THR A 95 -9.19 -2.49 -1.35
C THR A 95 -10.18 -2.92 -2.42
N ARG A 96 -10.28 -2.14 -3.50
CA ARG A 96 -11.06 -2.49 -4.68
C ARG A 96 -10.13 -2.57 -5.86
N TYR A 97 -10.02 -3.75 -6.48
CA TYR A 97 -9.27 -3.92 -7.72
C TYR A 97 -10.17 -3.50 -8.88
N VAL A 98 -9.89 -2.32 -9.45
CA VAL A 98 -10.69 -1.76 -10.55
C VAL A 98 -10.51 -2.61 -11.81
N THR A 99 -9.26 -3.00 -12.08
CA THR A 99 -8.89 -3.90 -13.18
C THR A 99 -8.09 -5.06 -12.62
N ASP A 100 -7.73 -6.02 -13.47
CA ASP A 100 -6.70 -7.00 -13.10
C ASP A 100 -5.45 -6.24 -12.66
N HIS A 101 -4.80 -6.72 -11.62
CA HIS A 101 -3.74 -6.00 -10.95
C HIS A 101 -2.56 -6.92 -10.67
N VAL A 102 -1.36 -6.48 -11.06
CA VAL A 102 -0.12 -7.19 -10.79
C VAL A 102 0.78 -6.28 -9.96
N SER A 103 1.34 -6.83 -8.91
CA SER A 103 2.22 -6.06 -8.01
C SER A 103 3.43 -6.87 -7.57
N ALA A 104 4.49 -6.15 -7.23
CA ALA A 104 5.63 -6.68 -6.52
C ALA A 104 5.49 -6.33 -5.04
N LEU A 105 5.52 -7.34 -4.19
CA LEU A 105 5.35 -7.22 -2.75
C LEU A 105 6.66 -7.62 -2.08
N MET A 106 7.19 -6.75 -1.23
CA MET A 106 8.41 -7.03 -0.47
C MET A 106 8.09 -6.92 1.02
N LEU A 107 8.18 -8.06 1.72
CA LEU A 107 7.95 -8.11 3.15
C LEU A 107 9.13 -7.48 3.89
N LEU A 108 8.82 -6.63 4.86
CA LEU A 108 9.84 -6.02 5.69
C LEU A 108 10.22 -6.96 6.84
N PRO A 109 11.46 -6.89 7.34
CA PRO A 109 11.86 -7.62 8.52
C PRO A 109 11.01 -7.23 9.74
N ASP A 110 10.80 -8.16 10.62
CA ASP A 110 10.05 -7.95 11.87
C ASP A 110 10.80 -7.02 12.81
#